data_1147018d7c3be5413eab87b5333885f4
#
_entry.id   1147018d7c3be5413eab87b5333885f4
#
_cell.length_a   1.000
_cell.length_b   1.000
_cell.length_c   1.000
_cell.angle_alpha   90.00
_cell.angle_beta   90.00
_cell.angle_gamma   90.00
#
_symmetry.space_group_name_H-M   'P 1'
#
loop_
_entity.id
_entity.type
_entity.pdbx_description
1 polymer ?
#
loop_
_entity_poly.entity_id
_entity_poly.type
_entity_poly.pdbx_seq_one_letter_code
_entity_poly.pdbx_strand_id
1 'polypeptide(L)'
;MSDEAPYPRFASRGRAYVYVLPCRDEDLLKLGFSRDPFTRFSTLHRRFFEYFDLDRGLLVDAERVSAARRIERRLIETFVDHHATAPLVVSAAAGGHTEWYRGAHPEVSGLLQAIARDEGLPVYGSLRPWLRDHLLDRADLLHDWSLRIVETLEWARHNAPDDPGARRLSQALLDTWALFEAAGIDVRLLVPALVTEWYDHGEHRRLFGGHAY
;
A
#
# COMPACT_ATOMS: atom_id res chain seq x y z
N MET A 1 2.50 2.85 -26.57
CA MET A 1 1.94 3.96 -25.76
C MET A 1 2.01 3.50 -24.32
N SER A 2 2.92 4.09 -23.55
CA SER A 2 3.20 3.69 -22.17
C SER A 2 2.06 4.14 -21.28
N ASP A 3 1.41 3.20 -20.63
CA ASP A 3 0.37 3.42 -19.63
C ASP A 3 1.05 3.94 -18.36
N GLU A 4 1.35 5.22 -18.34
CA GLU A 4 2.00 5.89 -17.22
C GLU A 4 0.91 6.21 -16.20
N ALA A 5 0.94 5.50 -15.06
CA ALA A 5 0.02 5.72 -13.96
C ALA A 5 0.06 7.20 -13.51
N PRO A 6 -1.11 7.84 -13.27
CA PRO A 6 -1.22 9.28 -13.05
C PRO A 6 -0.70 9.77 -11.67
N TYR A 7 0.06 8.97 -10.96
CA TYR A 7 0.60 9.34 -9.65
C TYR A 7 2.06 9.80 -9.76
N PRO A 8 2.40 10.96 -9.18
CA PRO A 8 3.79 11.39 -9.13
C PRO A 8 4.62 10.36 -8.36
N ARG A 9 5.64 9.80 -9.03
CA ARG A 9 6.62 8.91 -8.41
C ARG A 9 7.49 9.73 -7.47
N PHE A 10 7.22 9.66 -6.19
CA PHE A 10 8.10 10.25 -5.18
C PHE A 10 9.33 9.35 -5.01
N ALA A 11 10.35 9.63 -5.79
CA ALA A 11 11.67 9.08 -5.51
C ALA A 11 12.13 9.63 -4.15
N SER A 12 12.21 8.79 -3.14
CA SER A 12 12.93 9.13 -1.91
C SER A 12 14.36 9.45 -2.30
N ARG A 13 14.81 10.70 -2.13
CA ARG A 13 16.10 11.24 -2.60
C ARG A 13 17.29 10.42 -2.06
N GLY A 14 17.60 9.28 -2.71
CA GLY A 14 18.68 8.38 -2.33
C GLY A 14 18.44 7.50 -1.10
N ARG A 15 17.35 7.69 -0.36
CA ARG A 15 16.95 6.85 0.76
C ARG A 15 16.45 5.48 0.28
N ALA A 16 16.60 4.49 1.12
CA ALA A 16 16.01 3.17 0.94
C ALA A 16 15.53 2.65 2.29
N TYR A 17 14.47 1.89 2.27
CA TYR A 17 13.83 1.36 3.46
C TYR A 17 13.85 -0.16 3.42
N VAL A 18 14.18 -0.78 4.55
CA VAL A 18 13.98 -2.22 4.77
C VAL A 18 12.65 -2.41 5.47
N TYR A 19 11.85 -3.36 4.99
CA TYR A 19 10.52 -3.59 5.54
C TYR A 19 10.28 -5.06 5.88
N VAL A 20 9.44 -5.28 6.88
CA VAL A 20 8.83 -6.55 7.25
C VAL A 20 7.32 -6.35 7.23
N LEU A 21 6.62 -7.09 6.37
CA LEU A 21 5.17 -7.01 6.16
C LEU A 21 4.53 -8.35 6.53
N PRO A 22 4.02 -8.54 7.76
CA PRO A 22 3.25 -9.72 8.09
C PRO A 22 1.89 -9.68 7.39
N CYS A 23 1.42 -10.82 6.90
CA CYS A 23 0.05 -10.99 6.45
C CYS A 23 -0.91 -10.93 7.63
N ARG A 24 -2.14 -10.45 7.39
CA ARG A 24 -3.14 -10.29 8.46
C ARG A 24 -3.66 -11.64 8.96
N ASP A 25 -4.04 -12.50 8.02
CA ASP A 25 -4.81 -13.72 8.28
C ASP A 25 -3.96 -15.00 8.13
N GLU A 26 -2.68 -14.86 7.83
CA GLU A 26 -1.74 -15.97 7.66
C GLU A 26 -0.46 -15.74 8.45
N ASP A 27 0.13 -16.83 8.95
CA ASP A 27 1.48 -16.80 9.54
C ASP A 27 2.55 -16.73 8.43
N LEU A 28 2.46 -15.68 7.62
CA LEU A 28 3.39 -15.35 6.57
C LEU A 28 3.84 -13.90 6.72
N LEU A 29 5.06 -13.64 6.32
CA LEU A 29 5.59 -12.28 6.19
C LEU A 29 6.37 -12.13 4.89
N LYS A 30 6.38 -10.89 4.37
CA LYS A 30 7.25 -10.46 3.29
C LYS A 30 8.38 -9.60 3.84
N LEU A 31 9.61 -9.97 3.52
CA LEU A 31 10.81 -9.18 3.76
C LEU A 31 11.26 -8.53 2.45
N GLY A 32 11.88 -7.35 2.52
CA GLY A 32 12.49 -6.72 1.37
C GLY A 32 12.97 -5.30 1.65
N PHE A 33 13.49 -4.65 0.62
CA PHE A 33 13.77 -3.22 0.67
C PHE A 33 13.17 -2.49 -0.53
N SER A 34 12.96 -1.17 -0.40
CA SER A 34 12.48 -0.31 -1.48
C SER A 34 12.94 1.13 -1.26
N ARG A 35 13.09 1.88 -2.35
CA ARG A 35 13.24 3.34 -2.31
C ARG A 35 11.88 4.03 -2.13
N ASP A 36 10.82 3.38 -2.57
CA ASP A 36 9.44 3.82 -2.45
C ASP A 36 8.60 2.67 -1.87
N PRO A 37 8.48 2.58 -0.53
CA PRO A 37 7.70 1.54 0.11
C PRO A 37 6.22 1.57 -0.28
N PHE A 38 5.63 2.75 -0.44
CA PHE A 38 4.22 2.88 -0.79
C PHE A 38 3.90 2.24 -2.14
N THR A 39 4.64 2.61 -3.18
CA THR A 39 4.50 1.98 -4.51
C THR A 39 4.82 0.49 -4.45
N ARG A 40 5.82 0.09 -3.66
CA ARG A 40 6.18 -1.32 -3.51
C ARG A 40 5.06 -2.15 -2.89
N PHE A 41 4.44 -1.68 -1.82
CA PHE A 41 3.34 -2.38 -1.14
C PHE A 41 2.12 -2.50 -2.05
N SER A 42 1.76 -1.43 -2.75
CA SER A 42 0.69 -1.41 -3.75
C SER A 42 0.92 -2.38 -4.92
N THR A 43 2.21 -2.60 -5.29
CA THR A 43 2.60 -3.56 -6.34
C THR A 43 2.49 -5.00 -5.86
N LEU A 44 2.80 -5.26 -4.57
CA LEU A 44 2.65 -6.58 -3.97
C LEU A 44 1.17 -7.00 -3.90
N HIS A 45 0.32 -6.10 -3.44
CA HIS A 45 -1.11 -6.31 -3.40
C HIS A 45 -1.85 -4.98 -3.51
N ARG A 46 -2.85 -4.88 -4.42
CA ARG A 46 -3.60 -3.63 -4.67
C ARG A 46 -4.24 -3.05 -3.40
N ARG A 47 -4.79 -3.92 -2.55
CA ARG A 47 -5.34 -3.56 -1.23
C ARG A 47 -4.38 -4.00 -0.12
N PHE A 48 -3.11 -3.59 -0.21
CA PHE A 48 -2.06 -3.98 0.73
C PHE A 48 -2.41 -3.62 2.17
N PHE A 49 -3.17 -2.55 2.37
CA PHE A 49 -3.61 -2.05 3.67
C PHE A 49 -4.63 -2.98 4.38
N GLU A 50 -5.25 -3.89 3.65
CA GLU A 50 -6.10 -4.95 4.20
C GLU A 50 -5.35 -6.28 4.27
N TYR A 51 -4.52 -6.55 3.27
CA TYR A 51 -3.80 -7.79 3.12
C TYR A 51 -2.68 -7.96 4.16
N PHE A 52 -1.92 -6.89 4.40
CA PHE A 52 -0.88 -6.88 5.42
C PHE A 52 -1.39 -6.30 6.75
N ASP A 53 -0.85 -6.78 7.85
CA ASP A 53 -1.07 -6.22 9.18
C ASP A 53 -0.16 -5.00 9.37
N LEU A 54 -0.71 -3.81 9.10
CA LEU A 54 0.04 -2.56 9.20
C LEU A 54 0.46 -2.22 10.64
N ASP A 55 -0.24 -2.71 11.64
CA ASP A 55 0.09 -2.44 13.04
C ASP A 55 1.29 -3.27 13.52
N ARG A 56 1.51 -4.44 12.91
CA ARG A 56 2.66 -5.31 13.15
C ARG A 56 3.77 -5.16 12.12
N GLY A 57 3.52 -4.40 11.05
CA GLY A 57 4.51 -4.10 10.02
C GLY A 57 5.64 -3.24 10.56
N LEU A 58 6.85 -3.42 10.01
CA LEU A 58 8.06 -2.72 10.42
C LEU A 58 8.73 -2.10 9.19
N LEU A 59 9.18 -0.84 9.34
CA LEU A 59 9.93 -0.11 8.31
C LEU A 59 11.14 0.56 8.96
N VAL A 60 12.32 0.35 8.37
CA VAL A 60 13.58 0.97 8.81
C VAL A 60 14.13 1.82 7.69
N ASP A 61 14.40 3.11 7.97
CA ASP A 61 15.06 4.01 7.04
C ASP A 61 16.57 3.72 7.04
N ALA A 62 17.05 3.04 6.03
CA ALA A 62 18.46 2.67 5.88
C ALA A 62 19.30 3.75 5.19
N GLU A 63 18.75 4.95 4.95
CA GLU A 63 19.38 6.11 4.32
C GLU A 63 19.96 5.84 2.92
N ARG A 64 20.55 4.67 2.67
CA ARG A 64 21.21 4.29 1.41
C ARG A 64 20.81 2.90 0.95
N VAL A 65 20.72 2.73 -0.35
CA VAL A 65 20.44 1.42 -0.99
C VAL A 65 21.45 0.34 -0.59
N SER A 66 22.73 0.69 -0.46
CA SER A 66 23.78 -0.28 -0.07
C SER A 66 23.58 -0.78 1.36
N ALA A 67 23.19 0.08 2.29
CA ALA A 67 22.87 -0.30 3.65
C ALA A 67 21.61 -1.17 3.69
N ALA A 68 20.53 -0.77 2.99
CA ALA A 68 19.31 -1.55 2.90
C ALA A 68 19.56 -2.98 2.36
N ARG A 69 20.34 -3.11 1.27
CA ARG A 69 20.70 -4.42 0.71
C ARG A 69 21.53 -5.28 1.65
N ARG A 70 22.45 -4.67 2.43
CA ARG A 70 23.26 -5.38 3.41
C ARG A 70 22.38 -5.92 4.55
N ILE A 71 21.46 -5.10 5.05
CA ILE A 71 20.51 -5.49 6.11
C ILE A 71 19.58 -6.60 5.60
N GLU A 72 18.95 -6.41 4.44
CA GLU A 72 18.09 -7.41 3.81
C GLU A 72 18.82 -8.75 3.65
N ARG A 73 20.02 -8.75 3.08
CA ARG A 73 20.83 -9.97 2.91
C ARG A 73 21.10 -10.68 4.23
N ARG A 74 21.46 -9.94 5.28
CA ARG A 74 21.68 -10.50 6.62
C ARG A 74 20.41 -11.18 7.15
N LEU A 75 19.25 -10.57 6.96
CA LEU A 75 17.98 -11.17 7.38
C LEU A 75 17.67 -12.44 6.58
N ILE A 76 17.84 -12.42 5.24
CA ILE A 76 17.64 -13.58 4.36
C ILE A 76 18.53 -14.75 4.78
N GLU A 77 19.83 -14.50 5.02
CA GLU A 77 20.79 -15.52 5.45
C GLU A 77 20.46 -16.09 6.82
N THR A 78 19.98 -15.24 7.74
CA THR A 78 19.64 -15.68 9.12
C THR A 78 18.38 -16.54 9.16
N PHE A 79 17.40 -16.27 8.30
CA PHE A 79 16.08 -16.92 8.35
C PHE A 79 15.82 -17.87 7.17
N VAL A 80 16.87 -18.41 6.55
CA VAL A 80 16.76 -19.29 5.38
C VAL A 80 15.84 -20.50 5.62
N ASP A 81 15.85 -21.06 6.84
CA ASP A 81 15.02 -22.23 7.20
C ASP A 81 13.52 -21.91 7.33
N HIS A 82 13.17 -20.63 7.42
CA HIS A 82 11.79 -20.15 7.47
C HIS A 82 11.22 -19.75 6.12
N HIS A 83 11.99 -19.93 5.04
CA HIS A 83 11.58 -19.55 3.69
C HIS A 83 10.28 -20.24 3.29
N ALA A 84 9.37 -19.49 2.70
CA ALA A 84 8.04 -19.95 2.29
C ALA A 84 7.73 -19.53 0.85
N THR A 85 6.76 -20.22 0.26
CA THR A 85 6.23 -19.87 -1.06
C THR A 85 5.39 -18.60 -0.96
N ALA A 86 5.52 -17.73 -1.96
CA ALA A 86 4.66 -16.54 -2.09
C ALA A 86 3.18 -16.93 -2.18
N PRO A 87 2.26 -16.17 -1.56
CA PRO A 87 0.83 -16.36 -1.74
C PRO A 87 0.40 -16.21 -3.20
N LEU A 88 -0.59 -16.99 -3.62
CA LEU A 88 -1.09 -16.99 -5.01
C LEU A 88 -1.66 -15.64 -5.46
N VAL A 89 -2.14 -14.83 -4.51
CA VAL A 89 -2.70 -13.49 -4.78
C VAL A 89 -1.63 -12.44 -5.11
N VAL A 90 -0.35 -12.74 -4.81
CA VAL A 90 0.76 -11.85 -5.14
C VAL A 90 1.13 -12.04 -6.61
N SER A 91 1.03 -10.97 -7.39
CA SER A 91 1.34 -11.01 -8.82
C SER A 91 2.80 -11.40 -9.09
N ALA A 92 3.01 -12.30 -10.08
CA ALA A 92 4.35 -12.61 -10.58
C ALA A 92 5.11 -11.37 -11.08
N ALA A 93 4.38 -10.41 -11.66
CA ALA A 93 4.93 -9.14 -12.12
C ALA A 93 5.41 -8.22 -10.97
N ALA A 94 4.97 -8.49 -9.74
CA ALA A 94 5.40 -7.72 -8.57
C ALA A 94 6.88 -7.95 -8.21
N GLY A 95 7.56 -8.93 -8.81
CA GLY A 95 8.96 -9.26 -8.56
C GLY A 95 9.24 -9.38 -7.06
N GLY A 96 9.06 -10.50 -6.46
CA GLY A 96 9.20 -10.65 -5.00
C GLY A 96 8.59 -11.96 -4.53
N HIS A 97 8.74 -13.02 -5.35
CA HIS A 97 8.29 -14.35 -4.98
C HIS A 97 9.25 -15.07 -4.03
N THR A 98 10.42 -14.51 -3.76
CA THR A 98 11.54 -15.22 -3.11
C THR A 98 11.74 -14.90 -1.65
N GLU A 99 11.29 -13.73 -1.16
CA GLU A 99 11.55 -13.31 0.22
C GLU A 99 10.28 -13.37 1.07
N TRP A 100 9.65 -14.54 1.10
CA TRP A 100 8.53 -14.88 1.98
C TRP A 100 8.98 -15.85 3.07
N TYR A 101 8.50 -15.65 4.28
CA TYR A 101 8.89 -16.42 5.46
C TYR A 101 7.66 -16.80 6.27
N ARG A 102 7.74 -17.95 6.97
CA ARG A 102 6.66 -18.46 7.84
C ARG A 102 7.20 -18.71 9.24
N GLY A 103 6.38 -18.40 10.27
CA GLY A 103 6.70 -18.70 11.67
C GLY A 103 7.88 -17.93 12.22
N ALA A 104 8.23 -16.78 11.66
CA ALA A 104 9.46 -16.06 12.03
C ALA A 104 9.25 -14.55 12.28
N HIS A 105 8.00 -14.07 12.32
CA HIS A 105 7.76 -12.63 12.41
C HIS A 105 8.37 -11.97 13.64
N PRO A 106 8.25 -12.50 14.87
CA PRO A 106 8.85 -11.88 16.05
C PRO A 106 10.38 -11.82 15.97
N GLU A 107 11.02 -12.89 15.49
CA GLU A 107 12.47 -13.02 15.40
C GLU A 107 13.05 -12.12 14.31
N VAL A 108 12.42 -12.10 13.13
CA VAL A 108 12.80 -11.21 12.02
C VAL A 108 12.67 -9.74 12.42
N SER A 109 11.54 -9.39 13.05
CA SER A 109 11.29 -8.02 13.52
C SER A 109 12.27 -7.63 14.63
N GLY A 110 12.53 -8.53 15.58
CA GLY A 110 13.49 -8.32 16.66
C GLY A 110 14.91 -8.10 16.14
N LEU A 111 15.37 -8.91 15.19
CA LEU A 111 16.70 -8.75 14.59
C LEU A 111 16.80 -7.44 13.80
N LEU A 112 15.79 -7.10 13.00
CA LEU A 112 15.79 -5.84 12.25
C LEU A 112 15.82 -4.62 13.18
N GLN A 113 15.05 -4.64 14.26
CA GLN A 113 15.06 -3.58 15.28
C GLN A 113 16.41 -3.47 16.00
N ALA A 114 17.05 -4.62 16.29
CA ALA A 114 18.39 -4.63 16.89
C ALA A 114 19.43 -3.99 15.96
N ILE A 115 19.44 -4.38 14.68
CA ILE A 115 20.33 -3.78 13.67
C ILE A 115 20.08 -2.27 13.56
N ALA A 116 18.82 -1.85 13.49
CA ALA A 116 18.48 -0.44 13.39
C ALA A 116 18.96 0.37 14.61
N ARG A 117 18.81 -0.19 15.81
CA ARG A 117 19.29 0.44 17.05
C ARG A 117 20.80 0.57 17.06
N ASP A 118 21.51 -0.51 16.69
CA ASP A 118 22.99 -0.55 16.70
C ASP A 118 23.58 0.43 15.67
N GLU A 119 22.88 0.65 14.56
CA GLU A 119 23.31 1.56 13.49
C GLU A 119 22.70 2.96 13.60
N GLY A 120 21.86 3.24 14.61
CA GLY A 120 21.20 4.53 14.80
C GLY A 120 20.19 4.90 13.71
N LEU A 121 19.55 3.89 13.07
CA LEU A 121 18.62 4.09 11.98
C LEU A 121 17.19 4.36 12.50
N PRO A 122 16.44 5.28 11.87
CA PRO A 122 15.04 5.51 12.21
C PRO A 122 14.17 4.28 11.96
N VAL A 123 13.28 3.99 12.91
CA VAL A 123 12.38 2.81 12.88
C VAL A 123 10.94 3.26 13.01
N TYR A 124 10.09 2.74 12.13
CA TYR A 124 8.63 2.83 12.23
C TYR A 124 8.10 1.45 12.65
N GLY A 125 7.78 1.29 13.94
CA GLY A 125 7.36 0.02 14.56
C GLY A 125 5.90 -0.36 14.29
N SER A 126 5.15 0.54 13.68
CA SER A 126 3.86 0.33 13.02
C SER A 126 3.89 1.11 11.72
N LEU A 127 3.35 0.54 10.66
CA LEU A 127 3.28 1.22 9.35
C LEU A 127 2.10 2.20 9.27
N ARG A 128 1.12 2.11 10.17
CA ARG A 128 -0.08 2.94 10.12
C ARG A 128 0.24 4.44 10.29
N PRO A 129 1.02 4.90 11.28
CA PRO A 129 1.41 6.31 11.39
C PRO A 129 2.23 6.79 10.17
N TRP A 130 3.19 5.98 9.70
CA TRP A 130 3.98 6.29 8.52
C TRP A 130 3.08 6.44 7.27
N LEU A 131 2.12 5.52 7.08
CA LEU A 131 1.16 5.57 5.97
C LEU A 131 0.27 6.80 6.08
N ARG A 132 -0.20 7.12 7.29
CA ARG A 132 -1.02 8.30 7.57
C ARG A 132 -0.29 9.59 7.15
N ASP A 133 0.94 9.78 7.60
CA ASP A 133 1.74 10.97 7.26
C ASP A 133 1.96 11.05 5.75
N HIS A 134 2.30 9.92 5.12
CA HIS A 134 2.49 9.82 3.68
C HIS A 134 1.25 10.17 2.86
N LEU A 135 0.05 9.83 3.34
CA LEU A 135 -1.22 10.15 2.69
C LEU A 135 -1.64 11.60 2.94
N LEU A 136 -1.43 12.13 4.14
CA LEU A 136 -1.74 13.53 4.46
C LEU A 136 -0.91 14.51 3.64
N ASP A 137 0.36 14.19 3.35
CA ASP A 137 1.20 14.98 2.45
C ASP A 137 0.63 15.09 1.02
N ARG A 138 -0.40 14.31 0.69
CA ARG A 138 -1.08 14.25 -0.61
C ARG A 138 -2.55 14.66 -0.57
N ALA A 139 -3.01 15.26 0.53
CA ALA A 139 -4.41 15.62 0.71
C ALA A 139 -4.94 16.53 -0.41
N ASP A 140 -4.14 17.52 -0.84
CA ASP A 140 -4.52 18.41 -1.93
C ASP A 140 -4.69 17.66 -3.27
N LEU A 141 -3.82 16.68 -3.52
CA LEU A 141 -3.93 15.82 -4.71
C LEU A 141 -5.18 14.95 -4.66
N LEU A 142 -5.53 14.44 -3.47
CA LEU A 142 -6.76 13.66 -3.27
C LEU A 142 -7.99 14.50 -3.58
N HIS A 143 -8.04 15.75 -3.08
CA HIS A 143 -9.15 16.67 -3.29
C HIS A 143 -9.42 16.86 -4.80
N ASP A 144 -8.42 17.27 -5.56
CA ASP A 144 -8.56 17.58 -6.98
C ASP A 144 -8.82 16.32 -7.83
N TRP A 145 -8.16 15.22 -7.48
CA TRP A 145 -8.31 13.96 -8.20
C TRP A 145 -9.70 13.35 -8.00
N SER A 146 -10.19 13.32 -6.75
CA SER A 146 -11.50 12.74 -6.44
C SER A 146 -12.65 13.53 -7.09
N LEU A 147 -12.55 14.86 -7.10
CA LEU A 147 -13.53 15.72 -7.77
C LEU A 147 -13.62 15.38 -9.27
N ARG A 148 -12.49 15.35 -9.96
CA ARG A 148 -12.45 15.01 -11.41
C ARG A 148 -13.00 13.62 -11.70
N ILE A 149 -12.79 12.66 -10.80
CA ILE A 149 -13.35 11.31 -10.94
C ILE A 149 -14.87 11.35 -10.85
N VAL A 150 -15.42 11.99 -9.80
CA VAL A 150 -16.87 12.04 -9.61
C VAL A 150 -17.54 12.78 -10.78
N GLU A 151 -16.99 13.90 -11.25
CA GLU A 151 -17.48 14.61 -12.45
C GLU A 151 -17.48 13.70 -13.69
N THR A 152 -16.43 12.90 -13.87
CA THR A 152 -16.36 11.93 -14.99
C THR A 152 -17.40 10.82 -14.84
N LEU A 153 -17.62 10.31 -13.62
CA LEU A 153 -18.62 9.28 -13.34
C LEU A 153 -20.04 9.80 -13.56
N GLU A 154 -20.32 11.03 -13.15
CA GLU A 154 -21.61 11.69 -13.40
C GLU A 154 -21.87 11.86 -14.90
N TRP A 155 -20.87 12.31 -15.65
CA TRP A 155 -20.99 12.40 -17.10
C TRP A 155 -21.25 11.04 -17.74
N ALA A 156 -20.48 10.00 -17.35
CA ALA A 156 -20.59 8.65 -17.88
C ALA A 156 -21.98 8.05 -17.58
N ARG A 157 -22.53 8.29 -16.41
CA ARG A 157 -23.87 7.84 -16.01
C ARG A 157 -24.95 8.25 -17.02
N HIS A 158 -24.84 9.46 -17.57
CA HIS A 158 -25.84 10.00 -18.50
C HIS A 158 -25.54 9.71 -19.97
N ASN A 159 -24.26 9.57 -20.32
CA ASN A 159 -23.83 9.51 -21.73
C ASN A 159 -23.27 8.14 -22.14
N ALA A 160 -22.76 7.35 -21.20
CA ALA A 160 -22.12 6.06 -21.46
C ALA A 160 -22.26 5.11 -20.24
N PRO A 161 -23.49 4.68 -19.87
CA PRO A 161 -23.76 3.95 -18.63
C PRO A 161 -23.02 2.62 -18.52
N ASP A 162 -22.65 2.01 -19.64
CA ASP A 162 -21.94 0.71 -19.69
C ASP A 162 -20.42 0.85 -19.86
N ASP A 163 -19.86 2.06 -19.73
CA ASP A 163 -18.43 2.28 -19.92
C ASP A 163 -17.59 1.51 -18.88
N PRO A 164 -16.73 0.57 -19.32
CA PRO A 164 -15.82 -0.16 -18.41
C PRO A 164 -14.81 0.78 -17.74
N GLY A 165 -14.51 1.94 -18.33
CA GLY A 165 -13.64 2.97 -17.77
C GLY A 165 -14.26 3.58 -16.52
N ALA A 166 -15.56 3.90 -16.55
CA ALA A 166 -16.27 4.42 -15.38
C ALA A 166 -16.24 3.46 -14.19
N ARG A 167 -16.42 2.15 -14.43
CA ARG A 167 -16.31 1.14 -13.37
C ARG A 167 -14.92 1.12 -12.74
N ARG A 168 -13.86 1.19 -13.56
CA ARG A 168 -12.47 1.23 -13.04
C ARG A 168 -12.21 2.49 -12.24
N LEU A 169 -12.70 3.64 -12.66
CA LEU A 169 -12.58 4.90 -11.93
C LEU A 169 -13.31 4.86 -10.60
N SER A 170 -14.55 4.37 -10.58
CA SER A 170 -15.32 4.16 -9.36
C SER A 170 -14.57 3.26 -8.37
N GLN A 171 -14.05 2.11 -8.83
CA GLN A 171 -13.28 1.20 -8.00
C GLN A 171 -11.99 1.85 -7.48
N ALA A 172 -11.30 2.65 -8.30
CA ALA A 172 -10.10 3.36 -7.86
C ALA A 172 -10.39 4.38 -6.76
N LEU A 173 -11.52 5.10 -6.86
CA LEU A 173 -11.95 6.04 -5.82
C LEU A 173 -12.31 5.32 -4.52
N LEU A 174 -13.04 4.20 -4.60
CA LEU A 174 -13.37 3.38 -3.43
C LEU A 174 -12.14 2.78 -2.74
N ASP A 175 -11.20 2.24 -3.52
CA ASP A 175 -9.95 1.69 -2.96
C ASP A 175 -9.11 2.79 -2.30
N THR A 176 -9.10 3.99 -2.88
CA THR A 176 -8.41 5.15 -2.29
C THR A 176 -9.09 5.59 -1.01
N TRP A 177 -10.42 5.67 -0.99
CA TRP A 177 -11.19 5.98 0.22
C TRP A 177 -10.86 5.00 1.35
N ALA A 178 -10.96 3.70 1.07
CA ALA A 178 -10.67 2.63 2.03
C ALA A 178 -9.20 2.67 2.54
N LEU A 179 -8.24 3.05 1.68
CA LEU A 179 -6.84 3.22 2.06
C LEU A 179 -6.66 4.33 3.11
N PHE A 180 -7.31 5.49 2.91
CA PHE A 180 -7.24 6.60 3.86
C PHE A 180 -7.92 6.24 5.19
N GLU A 181 -9.09 5.59 5.16
CA GLU A 181 -9.77 5.09 6.36
C GLU A 181 -8.90 4.06 7.12
N ALA A 182 -8.25 3.14 6.40
CA ALA A 182 -7.32 2.18 7.00
C ALA A 182 -6.12 2.84 7.68
N ALA A 183 -5.70 4.02 7.19
CA ALA A 183 -4.68 4.86 7.83
C ALA A 183 -5.23 5.71 9.01
N GLY A 184 -6.52 5.60 9.33
CA GLY A 184 -7.17 6.38 10.40
C GLY A 184 -7.39 7.85 10.03
N ILE A 185 -7.60 8.14 8.74
CA ILE A 185 -7.88 9.48 8.23
C ILE A 185 -9.36 9.58 7.90
N ASP A 186 -10.04 10.61 8.41
CA ASP A 186 -11.40 10.93 7.97
C ASP A 186 -11.35 11.60 6.59
N VAL A 187 -11.68 10.83 5.57
CA VAL A 187 -11.62 11.25 4.16
C VAL A 187 -12.59 12.41 3.88
N ARG A 188 -13.71 12.48 4.59
CA ARG A 188 -14.73 13.54 4.41
C ARG A 188 -14.18 14.94 4.66
N LEU A 189 -13.13 15.05 5.46
CA LEU A 189 -12.46 16.33 5.73
C LEU A 189 -11.50 16.76 4.62
N LEU A 190 -11.18 15.86 3.69
CA LEU A 190 -10.14 16.06 2.68
C LEU A 190 -10.69 16.13 1.24
N VAL A 191 -11.94 15.73 1.04
CA VAL A 191 -12.57 15.68 -0.29
C VAL A 191 -13.70 16.70 -0.41
N PRO A 192 -14.06 17.12 -1.65
CA PRO A 192 -15.23 17.98 -1.87
C PRO A 192 -16.54 17.34 -1.41
N ALA A 193 -17.52 18.16 -1.05
CA ALA A 193 -18.85 17.70 -0.63
C ALA A 193 -19.51 16.77 -1.68
N LEU A 194 -19.37 17.09 -2.97
CA LEU A 194 -19.85 16.25 -4.09
C LEU A 194 -19.31 14.82 -4.02
N VAL A 195 -18.04 14.63 -3.65
CA VAL A 195 -17.42 13.31 -3.52
C VAL A 195 -17.99 12.56 -2.33
N THR A 196 -18.21 13.26 -1.20
CA THR A 196 -18.84 12.69 0.00
C THR A 196 -20.28 12.27 -0.31
N GLU A 197 -21.04 13.11 -0.99
CA GLU A 197 -22.42 12.81 -1.42
C GLU A 197 -22.46 11.58 -2.35
N TRP A 198 -21.56 11.51 -3.32
CA TRP A 198 -21.43 10.36 -4.22
C TRP A 198 -21.17 9.06 -3.43
N TYR A 199 -20.28 9.11 -2.44
CA TYR A 199 -19.94 7.96 -1.60
C TYR A 199 -21.14 7.55 -0.72
N ASP A 200 -21.80 8.48 -0.04
CA ASP A 200 -22.89 8.23 0.91
C ASP A 200 -24.16 7.76 0.21
N HIS A 201 -24.51 8.29 -0.94
CA HIS A 201 -25.65 7.84 -1.74
C HIS A 201 -25.48 6.43 -2.33
N GLY A 202 -24.28 5.85 -2.18
CA GLY A 202 -24.02 4.48 -2.60
C GLY A 202 -24.18 4.27 -4.11
N GLU A 203 -23.98 5.30 -4.91
CA GLU A 203 -24.06 5.21 -6.39
C GLU A 203 -23.08 4.18 -6.93
N HIS A 204 -21.93 4.03 -6.28
CA HIS A 204 -21.00 2.94 -6.52
C HIS A 204 -21.65 1.55 -6.35
N ARG A 205 -22.60 1.36 -5.41
CA ARG A 205 -23.30 0.08 -5.19
C ARG A 205 -24.25 -0.24 -6.35
N ARG A 206 -24.75 0.76 -7.05
CA ARG A 206 -25.61 0.57 -8.22
C ARG A 206 -24.78 0.18 -9.47
N LEU A 207 -23.56 0.65 -9.58
CA LEU A 207 -22.63 0.28 -10.64
C LEU A 207 -22.07 -1.15 -10.48
N PHE A 208 -22.07 -1.67 -9.26
CA PHE A 208 -21.62 -3.03 -8.92
C PHE A 208 -22.75 -3.94 -8.43
N GLY A 209 -24.00 -3.47 -8.44
CA GLY A 209 -25.17 -4.20 -7.98
C GLY A 209 -25.50 -5.39 -8.84
N GLY A 210 -24.95 -6.54 -8.46
CA GLY A 210 -25.26 -7.79 -9.09
C GLY A 210 -24.44 -9.00 -8.67
N HIS A 211 -23.64 -8.98 -7.61
CA HIS A 211 -23.15 -10.24 -7.02
C HIS A 211 -22.64 -9.97 -5.60
N ALA A 212 -23.55 -10.16 -4.62
CA ALA A 212 -23.14 -10.51 -3.28
C ALA A 212 -22.70 -11.98 -3.31
N TYR A 213 -21.45 -12.23 -2.97
CA TYR A 213 -21.01 -13.54 -2.49
C TYR A 213 -20.51 -13.38 -1.07
#